data_fd6dac352d9927bddfa2cc8f137fe50b
#
_entry.id   fd6dac352d9927bddfa2cc8f137fe50b
#
_cell.length_a   1.000
_cell.length_b   1.000
_cell.length_c   1.000
_cell.angle_alpha   90.00
_cell.angle_beta   90.00
_cell.angle_gamma   90.00
#
_symmetry.space_group_name_H-M   'P 1'
#
loop_
_entity.id
_entity.type
_entity.pdbx_description
1 polymer ?
#
loop_
_entity_poly.entity_id
_entity_poly.type
_entity_poly.pdbx_seq_one_letter_code
_entity_poly.pdbx_strand_id
1 'polypeptide(L)'
;LTRFSSCLGTLGLIAGLSTQPASASDPQTIGELHPPVVASLGDQKITVFFLKNNLKDQVRDVHVPDAEIFYTPMNVVKPSLNYVWKVEGEQIASVFFFERKFPERAGKSMFVLTKHKVLHEHFDGDSYSVLELPLFKDGDHLALQFFRGDLPDPELQNCLDGINREDGLEVECAYKDAASIKKYLADLDGRMISDSKLEQGNRQKPLKTDGDKASAACPSPNFSTFLSAFSERAAVQKAFVQQPLKMVTTVAGDPEPEMQKSSLSGDQLKFPIIPDAAKREAQGLTLTIKEEQGDHAVAILQKPDTDYVFEYRFVRGPCWRLEEVMDYSL
;
A
#
# COMPACT_ATOMS: atom_id res chain seq x y z
N LEU A 1 70.84 -73.19 -22.97
CA LEU A 1 70.91 -72.67 -24.31
C LEU A 1 69.69 -71.80 -24.59
N THR A 2 69.92 -70.57 -24.59
CA THR A 2 69.04 -69.37 -24.64
C THR A 2 68.62 -69.03 -26.06
N ARG A 3 67.39 -68.63 -26.26
CA ARG A 3 67.00 -67.79 -27.40
C ARG A 3 66.18 -66.66 -26.92
N PHE A 4 66.72 -65.47 -27.13
CA PHE A 4 66.02 -64.17 -27.07
C PHE A 4 65.09 -64.02 -28.35
N SER A 5 63.89 -63.54 -28.15
CA SER A 5 63.10 -63.06 -29.26
C SER A 5 62.53 -61.69 -28.86
N SER A 6 62.98 -60.65 -29.59
CA SER A 6 62.53 -59.29 -29.46
C SER A 6 61.18 -59.13 -30.14
N CYS A 7 60.21 -58.58 -29.46
CA CYS A 7 59.01 -58.00 -30.05
C CYS A 7 59.03 -56.50 -29.85
N LEU A 8 59.16 -55.76 -30.96
CA LEU A 8 58.90 -54.33 -31.06
C LEU A 8 57.40 -54.09 -30.89
N GLY A 9 57.01 -53.42 -29.85
CA GLY A 9 55.65 -52.94 -29.68
C GLY A 9 55.56 -51.49 -30.12
N THR A 10 54.76 -51.22 -31.14
CA THR A 10 54.44 -49.89 -31.63
C THR A 10 53.50 -49.18 -30.62
N LEU A 11 53.98 -48.08 -30.02
CA LEU A 11 53.11 -47.19 -29.25
C LEU A 11 52.22 -46.39 -30.21
N GLY A 12 50.93 -46.73 -30.20
CA GLY A 12 49.90 -45.91 -30.81
C GLY A 12 49.43 -44.85 -29.80
N LEU A 13 49.76 -43.56 -30.04
CA LEU A 13 49.15 -42.43 -29.33
C LEU A 13 47.68 -42.33 -29.74
N ILE A 14 46.76 -42.76 -28.90
CA ILE A 14 45.35 -42.43 -29.00
C ILE A 14 45.16 -41.10 -28.32
N ALA A 15 45.05 -40.01 -29.09
CA ALA A 15 44.61 -38.71 -28.61
C ALA A 15 43.10 -38.85 -28.27
N GLY A 16 42.78 -39.11 -27.04
CA GLY A 16 41.41 -39.03 -26.53
C GLY A 16 40.92 -37.60 -26.53
N LEU A 17 40.09 -37.21 -27.53
CA LEU A 17 39.27 -36.03 -27.44
C LEU A 17 38.23 -36.26 -26.32
N SER A 18 38.51 -35.75 -25.16
CA SER A 18 37.51 -35.59 -24.09
C SER A 18 36.54 -34.49 -24.52
N THR A 19 35.43 -34.86 -25.13
CA THR A 19 34.26 -34.00 -25.26
C THR A 19 33.71 -33.82 -23.84
N GLN A 20 34.08 -32.71 -23.16
CA GLN A 20 33.32 -32.25 -22.03
C GLN A 20 31.88 -31.97 -22.49
N PRO A 21 30.87 -32.55 -21.80
CA PRO A 21 29.51 -32.12 -22.06
C PRO A 21 29.46 -30.63 -21.71
N ALA A 22 29.03 -29.81 -22.66
CA ALA A 22 28.66 -28.44 -22.38
C ALA A 22 27.63 -28.50 -21.23
N SER A 23 27.99 -27.94 -20.06
CA SER A 23 27.01 -27.71 -19.01
C SER A 23 25.92 -26.86 -19.63
N ALA A 24 24.78 -27.47 -19.91
CA ALA A 24 23.57 -26.72 -20.15
C ALA A 24 23.41 -25.83 -18.90
N SER A 25 23.53 -24.52 -19.07
CA SER A 25 23.12 -23.58 -18.04
C SER A 25 21.69 -23.96 -17.69
N ASP A 26 21.46 -24.35 -16.44
CA ASP A 26 20.11 -24.55 -15.92
C ASP A 26 19.25 -23.39 -16.40
N PRO A 27 18.08 -23.65 -16.99
CA PRO A 27 17.16 -22.58 -17.31
C PRO A 27 16.97 -21.80 -16.01
N GLN A 28 17.28 -20.50 -16.02
CA GLN A 28 17.08 -19.63 -14.86
C GLN A 28 15.60 -19.77 -14.51
N THR A 29 15.33 -20.55 -13.48
CA THR A 29 13.97 -20.71 -12.95
C THR A 29 13.59 -19.34 -12.45
N ILE A 30 12.56 -18.74 -13.03
CA ILE A 30 11.96 -17.53 -12.49
C ILE A 30 11.59 -17.89 -11.06
N GLY A 31 12.27 -17.30 -10.06
CA GLY A 31 12.01 -17.58 -8.67
C GLY A 31 10.58 -17.18 -8.33
N GLU A 32 9.84 -18.07 -7.71
CA GLU A 32 8.53 -17.75 -7.15
C GLU A 32 8.70 -17.39 -5.68
N LEU A 33 8.09 -16.26 -5.26
CA LEU A 33 8.07 -15.89 -3.83
C LEU A 33 6.99 -16.67 -3.08
N HIS A 34 5.96 -17.14 -3.79
CA HIS A 34 4.87 -17.96 -3.29
C HIS A 34 4.30 -18.81 -4.42
N PRO A 35 3.85 -20.05 -4.17
CA PRO A 35 3.19 -20.87 -5.18
C PRO A 35 1.98 -20.17 -5.82
N PRO A 36 1.69 -20.41 -7.09
CA PRO A 36 0.54 -19.82 -7.76
C PRO A 36 -0.77 -20.11 -7.04
N VAL A 37 -1.66 -19.12 -7.03
CA VAL A 37 -2.97 -19.22 -6.36
C VAL A 37 -4.08 -19.08 -7.38
N VAL A 38 -5.09 -19.97 -7.31
CA VAL A 38 -6.30 -19.84 -8.13
C VAL A 38 -7.34 -19.00 -7.39
N ALA A 39 -7.71 -17.88 -8.00
CA ALA A 39 -8.83 -17.05 -7.55
C ALA A 39 -10.06 -17.29 -8.41
N SER A 40 -11.26 -17.23 -7.79
CA SER A 40 -12.53 -17.43 -8.48
C SER A 40 -13.60 -16.47 -8.00
N LEU A 41 -14.45 -16.02 -8.93
CA LEU A 41 -15.65 -15.25 -8.68
C LEU A 41 -16.77 -15.76 -9.59
N GLY A 42 -17.74 -16.47 -9.00
CA GLY A 42 -18.71 -17.26 -9.78
C GLY A 42 -18.00 -18.37 -10.56
N ASP A 43 -18.26 -18.45 -11.83
CA ASP A 43 -17.71 -19.43 -12.79
C ASP A 43 -16.34 -19.02 -13.36
N GLN A 44 -15.97 -17.77 -13.21
CA GLN A 44 -14.71 -17.22 -13.73
C GLN A 44 -13.55 -17.50 -12.77
N LYS A 45 -12.39 -17.80 -13.36
CA LYS A 45 -11.16 -18.12 -12.62
C LYS A 45 -9.95 -17.45 -13.24
N ILE A 46 -9.01 -17.09 -12.38
CA ILE A 46 -7.67 -16.62 -12.74
C ILE A 46 -6.62 -17.40 -11.96
N THR A 47 -5.44 -17.53 -12.53
CA THR A 47 -4.24 -17.97 -11.80
C THR A 47 -3.39 -16.75 -11.49
N VAL A 48 -3.02 -16.58 -10.24
CA VAL A 48 -2.19 -15.48 -9.74
C VAL A 48 -0.79 -16.00 -9.45
N PHE A 49 0.22 -15.27 -9.91
CA PHE A 49 1.64 -15.58 -9.75
C PHE A 49 2.33 -14.50 -8.92
N PHE A 50 3.30 -14.91 -8.12
CA PHE A 50 4.12 -14.05 -7.27
C PHE A 50 5.58 -14.23 -7.70
N LEU A 51 5.99 -13.47 -8.69
CA LEU A 51 7.29 -13.63 -9.33
C LEU A 51 8.34 -12.81 -8.61
N LYS A 52 9.36 -13.48 -8.09
CA LYS A 52 10.48 -12.84 -7.42
C LYS A 52 11.27 -11.98 -8.40
N ASN A 53 11.64 -10.78 -7.99
CA ASN A 53 12.46 -9.90 -8.81
C ASN A 53 13.95 -10.23 -8.61
N ASN A 54 14.53 -10.90 -9.60
CA ASN A 54 15.94 -11.30 -9.55
C ASN A 54 16.91 -10.14 -9.83
N LEU A 55 16.42 -8.94 -10.18
CA LEU A 55 17.25 -7.78 -10.44
C LEU A 55 17.55 -6.95 -9.19
N LYS A 56 16.88 -7.20 -8.07
CA LYS A 56 17.03 -6.44 -6.82
C LYS A 56 18.48 -6.32 -6.38
N ASP A 57 19.25 -7.40 -6.49
CA ASP A 57 20.65 -7.43 -6.07
C ASP A 57 21.63 -6.85 -7.12
N GLN A 58 21.14 -6.53 -8.32
CA GLN A 58 21.96 -6.08 -9.45
C GLN A 58 21.85 -4.58 -9.72
N VAL A 59 20.81 -3.92 -9.23
CA VAL A 59 20.54 -2.50 -9.46
C VAL A 59 20.66 -1.73 -8.16
N ARG A 60 21.65 -0.82 -8.06
CA ARG A 60 21.96 -0.12 -6.81
C ARG A 60 21.18 1.19 -6.60
N ASP A 61 20.79 1.86 -7.67
CA ASP A 61 20.26 3.22 -7.62
C ASP A 61 18.75 3.34 -7.84
N VAL A 62 18.06 2.19 -8.01
CA VAL A 62 16.61 2.15 -8.22
C VAL A 62 16.01 1.19 -7.20
N HIS A 63 14.97 1.64 -6.53
CA HIS A 63 14.21 0.75 -5.66
C HIS A 63 13.52 -0.33 -6.49
N VAL A 64 13.96 -1.56 -6.30
CA VAL A 64 13.40 -2.75 -6.97
C VAL A 64 12.58 -3.54 -5.96
N PRO A 65 11.28 -3.79 -6.19
CA PRO A 65 10.45 -4.56 -5.27
C PRO A 65 10.93 -6.02 -5.14
N ASP A 66 10.61 -6.68 -4.03
CA ASP A 66 11.00 -8.07 -3.78
C ASP A 66 10.35 -9.04 -4.76
N ALA A 67 9.10 -8.77 -5.12
CA ALA A 67 8.36 -9.52 -6.13
C ALA A 67 7.28 -8.66 -6.80
N GLU A 68 6.71 -9.21 -7.86
CA GLU A 68 5.59 -8.62 -8.58
C GLU A 68 4.46 -9.64 -8.71
N ILE A 69 3.23 -9.13 -8.64
CA ILE A 69 2.02 -9.95 -8.77
C ILE A 69 1.50 -9.82 -10.20
N PHE A 70 1.27 -10.97 -10.81
CA PHE A 70 0.64 -11.09 -12.13
C PHE A 70 -0.54 -12.04 -12.05
N TYR A 71 -1.47 -11.93 -12.98
CA TYR A 71 -2.50 -12.94 -13.16
C TYR A 71 -2.72 -13.28 -14.62
N THR A 72 -3.25 -14.48 -14.87
CA THR A 72 -3.75 -14.91 -16.17
C THR A 72 -5.17 -15.44 -16.05
N PRO A 73 -6.13 -15.00 -16.90
CA PRO A 73 -7.46 -15.60 -16.97
C PRO A 73 -7.37 -17.07 -17.37
N MET A 74 -8.20 -17.89 -16.74
CA MET A 74 -8.37 -19.31 -17.13
C MET A 74 -9.51 -19.43 -18.13
N ASN A 75 -9.45 -20.49 -18.97
CA ASN A 75 -10.49 -20.81 -19.95
C ASN A 75 -10.70 -19.73 -21.04
N VAL A 76 -9.63 -19.04 -21.41
CA VAL A 76 -9.62 -18.07 -22.50
C VAL A 76 -8.82 -18.60 -23.71
N VAL A 77 -9.22 -18.20 -24.92
CA VAL A 77 -8.57 -18.65 -26.16
C VAL A 77 -7.12 -18.14 -26.27
N LYS A 78 -6.87 -16.94 -25.76
CA LYS A 78 -5.53 -16.33 -25.75
C LYS A 78 -5.24 -15.83 -24.33
N PRO A 79 -4.57 -16.64 -23.51
CA PRO A 79 -4.17 -16.20 -22.18
C PRO A 79 -3.16 -15.04 -22.27
N SER A 80 -3.33 -14.05 -21.44
CA SER A 80 -2.41 -12.92 -21.25
C SER A 80 -1.91 -12.89 -19.82
N LEU A 81 -0.65 -12.52 -19.64
CA LEU A 81 -0.11 -12.23 -18.30
C LEU A 81 -0.32 -10.76 -18.01
N ASN A 82 -1.08 -10.47 -16.97
CA ASN A 82 -1.46 -9.11 -16.59
C ASN A 82 -0.78 -8.73 -15.28
N TYR A 83 -0.08 -7.60 -15.27
CA TYR A 83 0.53 -7.04 -14.08
C TYR A 83 -0.55 -6.49 -13.14
N VAL A 84 -0.38 -6.69 -11.82
CA VAL A 84 -1.29 -6.20 -10.78
C VAL A 84 -0.61 -5.14 -9.92
N TRP A 85 0.43 -5.57 -9.18
CA TRP A 85 1.12 -4.71 -8.23
C TRP A 85 2.47 -5.30 -7.81
N LYS A 86 3.26 -4.48 -7.15
CA LYS A 86 4.53 -4.87 -6.53
C LYS A 86 4.31 -5.44 -5.12
N VAL A 87 5.22 -6.30 -4.69
CA VAL A 87 5.29 -6.85 -3.33
C VAL A 87 6.57 -6.35 -2.67
N GLU A 88 6.41 -5.69 -1.55
CA GLU A 88 7.49 -5.32 -0.66
C GLU A 88 7.48 -6.30 0.53
N GLY A 89 8.54 -7.05 0.68
CA GLY A 89 8.69 -8.08 1.73
C GLY A 89 9.41 -9.31 1.21
N GLU A 90 10.38 -9.77 1.97
CA GLU A 90 11.23 -10.91 1.60
C GLU A 90 10.47 -12.23 1.53
N GLN A 91 9.31 -12.30 2.17
CA GLN A 91 8.49 -13.49 2.28
C GLN A 91 6.99 -13.14 2.21
N ILE A 92 6.22 -13.96 1.48
CA ILE A 92 4.77 -14.01 1.60
C ILE A 92 4.41 -15.03 2.67
N ALA A 93 3.93 -14.54 3.81
CA ALA A 93 3.56 -15.38 4.94
C ALA A 93 2.20 -16.08 4.73
N SER A 94 1.29 -15.44 4.00
CA SER A 94 -0.03 -16.01 3.70
C SER A 94 -0.71 -15.31 2.53
N VAL A 95 -1.45 -16.07 1.72
CA VAL A 95 -2.40 -15.57 0.73
C VAL A 95 -3.77 -16.14 1.04
N PHE A 96 -4.78 -15.29 1.21
CA PHE A 96 -6.12 -15.72 1.56
C PHE A 96 -7.19 -14.85 0.90
N PHE A 97 -8.44 -15.31 0.96
CA PHE A 97 -9.59 -14.58 0.43
C PHE A 97 -10.53 -14.19 1.56
N PHE A 98 -11.13 -13.00 1.43
CA PHE A 98 -12.16 -12.54 2.34
C PHE A 98 -13.23 -11.76 1.57
N GLU A 99 -14.50 -11.92 1.98
CA GLU A 99 -15.65 -11.23 1.40
C GLU A 99 -15.92 -9.98 2.24
N ARG A 100 -15.58 -8.81 1.70
CA ARG A 100 -15.85 -7.52 2.33
C ARG A 100 -17.35 -7.23 2.23
N LYS A 101 -17.93 -6.71 3.30
CA LYS A 101 -19.37 -6.41 3.40
C LYS A 101 -19.70 -4.93 3.46
N PHE A 102 -18.71 -4.11 3.72
CA PHE A 102 -18.86 -2.66 3.75
C PHE A 102 -19.15 -2.13 2.33
N PRO A 103 -20.22 -1.30 2.12
CA PRO A 103 -20.72 -0.98 0.78
C PRO A 103 -19.69 -0.46 -0.22
N GLU A 104 -18.77 0.42 0.22
CA GLU A 104 -17.74 0.99 -0.65
C GLU A 104 -16.63 0.00 -1.03
N ARG A 105 -16.56 -1.14 -0.30
CA ARG A 105 -15.58 -2.22 -0.55
C ARG A 105 -16.22 -3.59 -0.66
N ALA A 106 -17.55 -3.64 -0.87
CA ALA A 106 -18.26 -4.91 -0.93
C ALA A 106 -17.75 -5.79 -2.08
N GLY A 107 -17.48 -7.04 -1.76
CA GLY A 107 -17.01 -8.03 -2.71
C GLY A 107 -15.83 -8.84 -2.20
N LYS A 108 -15.43 -9.80 -3.03
CA LYS A 108 -14.33 -10.72 -2.71
C LYS A 108 -12.99 -10.08 -3.04
N SER A 109 -12.11 -10.03 -2.05
CA SER A 109 -10.72 -9.60 -2.21
C SER A 109 -9.75 -10.74 -1.91
N MET A 110 -8.61 -10.74 -2.60
CA MET A 110 -7.43 -11.51 -2.22
C MET A 110 -6.55 -10.64 -1.34
N PHE A 111 -6.08 -11.22 -0.25
CA PHE A 111 -5.16 -10.57 0.69
C PHE A 111 -3.83 -11.28 0.65
N VAL A 112 -2.76 -10.50 0.60
CA VAL A 112 -1.38 -10.98 0.63
C VAL A 112 -0.72 -10.44 1.89
N LEU A 113 -0.39 -11.32 2.83
CA LEU A 113 0.36 -10.99 4.03
C LEU A 113 1.84 -11.14 3.73
N THR A 114 2.57 -10.06 3.77
CA THR A 114 4.02 -10.04 3.60
C THR A 114 4.75 -9.93 4.94
N LYS A 115 5.99 -10.38 4.95
CA LYS A 115 6.87 -10.37 6.10
C LYS A 115 8.28 -9.99 5.65
N HIS A 116 8.94 -9.14 6.39
CA HIS A 116 10.37 -8.88 6.21
C HIS A 116 11.08 -8.78 7.57
N LYS A 117 12.36 -9.09 7.58
CA LYS A 117 13.17 -8.96 8.78
C LYS A 117 13.53 -7.51 9.03
N VAL A 118 13.30 -7.04 10.25
CA VAL A 118 13.72 -5.72 10.72
C VAL A 118 14.83 -5.91 11.73
N LEU A 119 16.01 -5.43 11.38
CA LEU A 119 17.19 -5.50 12.25
C LEU A 119 17.92 -4.16 12.21
N HIS A 120 17.76 -3.37 13.25
CA HIS A 120 18.47 -2.12 13.44
C HIS A 120 18.80 -1.87 14.93
N GLU A 121 19.42 -0.74 15.25
CA GLU A 121 19.89 -0.45 16.60
C GLU A 121 18.78 -0.45 17.68
N HIS A 122 17.54 -0.07 17.30
CA HIS A 122 16.41 0.04 18.23
C HIS A 122 15.46 -1.17 18.21
N PHE A 123 15.52 -2.05 17.19
CA PHE A 123 14.56 -3.14 17.05
C PHE A 123 15.17 -4.39 16.41
N ASP A 124 14.76 -5.56 16.90
CA ASP A 124 15.08 -6.86 16.33
C ASP A 124 13.82 -7.73 16.25
N GLY A 125 13.36 -8.00 15.05
CA GLY A 125 12.13 -8.75 14.86
C GLY A 125 11.71 -8.82 13.40
N ASP A 126 10.42 -8.97 13.21
CA ASP A 126 9.78 -9.05 11.91
C ASP A 126 8.74 -7.92 11.76
N SER A 127 8.52 -7.45 10.55
CA SER A 127 7.44 -6.53 10.21
C SER A 127 6.49 -7.21 9.24
N TYR A 128 5.20 -7.07 9.50
CA TYR A 128 4.13 -7.62 8.69
C TYR A 128 3.32 -6.52 8.03
N SER A 129 2.97 -6.72 6.75
CA SER A 129 2.10 -5.81 6.01
C SER A 129 1.11 -6.59 5.15
N VAL A 130 -0.08 -6.05 4.98
CA VAL A 130 -1.17 -6.68 4.24
C VAL A 130 -1.51 -5.87 3.01
N LEU A 131 -1.54 -6.53 1.85
CA LEU A 131 -1.98 -5.98 0.59
C LEU A 131 -3.37 -6.52 0.27
N GLU A 132 -4.34 -5.65 0.01
CA GLU A 132 -5.69 -6.00 -0.44
C GLU A 132 -5.82 -5.83 -1.95
N LEU A 133 -6.29 -6.87 -2.63
CA LEU A 133 -6.46 -6.93 -4.08
C LEU A 133 -7.89 -7.40 -4.40
N PRO A 134 -8.82 -6.47 -4.68
CA PRO A 134 -10.18 -6.81 -5.07
C PRO A 134 -10.26 -7.65 -6.35
N LEU A 135 -11.17 -8.62 -6.35
CA LEU A 135 -11.57 -9.36 -7.54
C LEU A 135 -12.81 -8.70 -8.16
N PHE A 136 -12.77 -8.44 -9.45
CA PHE A 136 -13.90 -7.85 -10.16
C PHE A 136 -14.03 -8.45 -11.56
N LYS A 137 -15.22 -8.25 -12.16
CA LYS A 137 -15.46 -8.63 -13.54
C LYS A 137 -15.05 -7.49 -14.47
N ASP A 138 -14.15 -7.81 -15.41
CA ASP A 138 -13.78 -6.93 -16.51
C ASP A 138 -14.29 -7.54 -17.81
N GLY A 139 -15.48 -7.07 -18.26
CA GLY A 139 -16.20 -7.73 -19.35
C GLY A 139 -16.52 -9.19 -19.03
N ASP A 140 -16.07 -10.10 -19.90
CA ASP A 140 -16.27 -11.55 -19.76
C ASP A 140 -15.18 -12.25 -18.92
N HIS A 141 -14.26 -11.51 -18.32
CA HIS A 141 -13.13 -12.06 -17.58
C HIS A 141 -13.08 -11.61 -16.14
N LEU A 142 -12.54 -12.46 -15.27
CA LEU A 142 -12.17 -12.10 -13.92
C LEU A 142 -10.83 -11.34 -13.94
N ALA A 143 -10.76 -10.26 -13.23
CA ALA A 143 -9.57 -9.45 -13.05
C ALA A 143 -9.23 -9.26 -11.57
N LEU A 144 -7.97 -8.94 -11.32
CA LEU A 144 -7.42 -8.60 -10.02
C LEU A 144 -6.76 -7.23 -10.14
N GLN A 145 -7.05 -6.34 -9.23
CA GLN A 145 -6.52 -4.98 -9.27
C GLN A 145 -6.04 -4.55 -7.89
N PHE A 146 -5.00 -3.74 -7.86
CA PHE A 146 -4.66 -3.00 -6.66
C PHE A 146 -5.70 -1.89 -6.46
N PHE A 147 -6.22 -1.79 -5.24
CA PHE A 147 -7.18 -0.75 -4.90
C PHE A 147 -6.46 0.59 -4.76
N ARG A 148 -6.70 1.50 -5.73
CA ARG A 148 -6.02 2.80 -5.79
C ARG A 148 -6.71 3.93 -5.01
N GLY A 149 -7.88 3.69 -4.46
CA GLY A 149 -8.72 4.74 -3.88
C GLY A 149 -8.49 5.04 -2.41
N ASP A 150 -7.93 4.12 -1.66
CA ASP A 150 -7.69 4.27 -0.23
C ASP A 150 -6.23 4.00 0.12
N LEU A 151 -5.73 4.73 1.10
CA LEU A 151 -4.48 4.34 1.76
C LEU A 151 -4.66 2.93 2.34
N PRO A 152 -3.63 2.07 2.30
CA PRO A 152 -3.66 0.80 3.00
C PRO A 152 -4.10 1.01 4.45
N ASP A 153 -4.88 0.07 4.98
CA ASP A 153 -5.31 0.14 6.38
C ASP A 153 -4.07 0.18 7.28
N PRO A 154 -3.84 1.27 8.04
CA PRO A 154 -2.61 1.45 8.81
C PRO A 154 -2.42 0.40 9.88
N GLU A 155 -3.50 -0.15 10.43
CA GLU A 155 -3.44 -1.25 11.41
C GLU A 155 -2.86 -2.53 10.81
N LEU A 156 -2.92 -2.67 9.49
CA LEU A 156 -2.43 -3.81 8.73
C LEU A 156 -1.10 -3.52 8.01
N GLN A 157 -0.45 -2.39 8.30
CA GLN A 157 0.83 -2.00 7.71
C GLN A 157 1.92 -1.88 8.76
N ASN A 158 3.11 -2.39 8.44
CA ASN A 158 4.31 -2.27 9.29
C ASN A 158 4.10 -2.75 10.74
N CYS A 159 3.28 -3.79 10.91
CA CYS A 159 2.98 -4.38 12.21
C CYS A 159 4.21 -5.12 12.73
N LEU A 160 4.84 -4.62 13.79
CA LEU A 160 6.09 -5.14 14.34
C LEU A 160 5.87 -6.30 15.31
N ASP A 161 6.73 -7.33 15.22
CA ASP A 161 6.73 -8.52 16.07
C ASP A 161 8.18 -8.85 16.45
N GLY A 162 8.58 -8.58 17.69
CA GLY A 162 9.97 -8.77 18.12
C GLY A 162 10.32 -8.06 19.41
N ILE A 163 11.56 -7.59 19.53
CA ILE A 163 12.09 -6.97 20.74
C ILE A 163 12.54 -5.54 20.45
N ASN A 164 12.02 -4.58 21.20
CA ASN A 164 12.57 -3.25 21.27
C ASN A 164 13.89 -3.31 22.06
N ARG A 165 15.00 -2.92 21.43
CA ARG A 165 16.34 -3.03 22.04
C ARG A 165 16.65 -1.92 23.04
N GLU A 166 15.87 -0.83 23.06
CA GLU A 166 16.09 0.27 24.00
C GLU A 166 15.65 -0.08 25.42
N ASP A 167 14.51 -0.74 25.54
CA ASP A 167 13.91 -1.10 26.84
C ASP A 167 13.80 -2.60 27.08
N GLY A 168 14.10 -3.43 26.05
CA GLY A 168 14.02 -4.88 26.12
C GLY A 168 12.58 -5.43 26.11
N LEU A 169 11.59 -4.61 25.79
CA LEU A 169 10.20 -5.02 25.78
C LEU A 169 9.85 -5.78 24.49
N GLU A 170 9.02 -6.81 24.65
CA GLU A 170 8.44 -7.51 23.51
C GLU A 170 7.32 -6.66 22.88
N VAL A 171 7.38 -6.53 21.57
CA VAL A 171 6.32 -5.97 20.71
C VAL A 171 5.68 -7.12 19.96
N GLU A 172 4.38 -7.29 20.09
CA GLU A 172 3.64 -8.35 19.43
C GLU A 172 2.72 -7.80 18.35
N CYS A 173 2.89 -8.27 17.11
CA CYS A 173 1.97 -7.98 16.02
C CYS A 173 0.68 -8.79 16.17
N ALA A 174 -0.46 -8.11 16.29
CA ALA A 174 -1.79 -8.76 16.39
C ALA A 174 -2.25 -9.38 15.06
N TYR A 175 -1.64 -9.00 13.92
CA TYR A 175 -2.09 -9.31 12.56
C TYR A 175 -1.06 -10.10 11.76
N LYS A 176 -0.45 -11.12 12.36
CA LYS A 176 0.60 -11.95 11.76
C LYS A 176 0.12 -13.24 11.11
N ASP A 177 -1.20 -13.43 11.00
CA ASP A 177 -1.83 -14.59 10.35
C ASP A 177 -3.19 -14.26 9.71
N ALA A 178 -3.64 -15.13 8.80
CA ALA A 178 -4.89 -14.94 8.08
C ALA A 178 -6.14 -14.93 8.99
N ALA A 179 -6.12 -15.61 10.13
CA ALA A 179 -7.29 -15.71 11.02
C ALA A 179 -7.51 -14.40 11.78
N SER A 180 -6.44 -13.85 12.36
CA SER A 180 -6.47 -12.54 13.06
C SER A 180 -6.89 -11.43 12.12
N ILE A 181 -6.34 -11.39 10.89
CA ILE A 181 -6.68 -10.39 9.87
C ILE A 181 -8.15 -10.52 9.45
N LYS A 182 -8.64 -11.73 9.17
CA LYS A 182 -10.07 -11.94 8.82
C LYS A 182 -11.01 -11.48 9.92
N LYS A 183 -10.65 -11.74 11.18
CA LYS A 183 -11.42 -11.26 12.32
C LYS A 183 -11.46 -9.74 12.36
N TYR A 184 -10.31 -9.11 12.26
CA TYR A 184 -10.20 -7.65 12.20
C TYR A 184 -11.06 -7.05 11.08
N LEU A 185 -10.97 -7.58 9.85
CA LEU A 185 -11.75 -7.11 8.70
C LEU A 185 -13.26 -7.29 8.90
N ALA A 186 -13.69 -8.39 9.53
CA ALA A 186 -15.11 -8.62 9.86
C ALA A 186 -15.63 -7.60 10.89
N ASP A 187 -14.83 -7.32 11.91
CA ASP A 187 -15.15 -6.34 12.95
C ASP A 187 -15.16 -4.92 12.37
N LEU A 188 -14.23 -4.61 11.47
CA LEU A 188 -14.16 -3.33 10.76
C LEU A 188 -15.40 -3.12 9.88
N ASP A 189 -15.74 -4.10 9.03
CA ASP A 189 -16.93 -4.05 8.18
C ASP A 189 -18.22 -3.91 9.03
N GLY A 190 -18.29 -4.59 10.17
CA GLY A 190 -19.40 -4.46 11.12
C GLY A 190 -19.56 -3.06 11.69
N ARG A 191 -18.48 -2.42 12.09
CA ARG A 191 -18.45 -1.03 12.57
C ARG A 191 -18.89 -0.06 11.48
N MET A 192 -18.30 -0.16 10.29
CA MET A 192 -18.61 0.72 9.15
C MET A 192 -20.08 0.62 8.70
N ILE A 193 -20.64 -0.59 8.70
CA ILE A 193 -22.07 -0.81 8.39
C ILE A 193 -22.99 -0.22 9.49
N SER A 194 -22.58 -0.31 10.75
CA SER A 194 -23.34 0.25 11.86
C SER A 194 -23.37 1.76 11.81
N ASP A 195 -22.23 2.38 11.54
CA ASP A 195 -22.10 3.84 11.42
C ASP A 195 -22.88 4.38 10.23
N SER A 196 -22.86 3.70 9.09
CA SER A 196 -23.64 4.08 7.91
C SER A 196 -25.15 3.99 8.16
N LYS A 197 -25.62 3.02 8.94
CA LYS A 197 -27.04 2.89 9.33
C LYS A 197 -27.47 4.00 10.30
N LEU A 198 -26.62 4.38 11.23
CA LEU A 198 -26.88 5.51 12.15
C LEU A 198 -27.01 6.83 11.39
N GLU A 199 -26.19 7.05 10.38
CA GLU A 199 -26.29 8.23 9.49
C GLU A 199 -27.58 8.24 8.67
N GLN A 200 -28.02 7.09 8.15
CA GLN A 200 -29.27 6.96 7.39
C GLN A 200 -30.50 7.09 8.28
N GLY A 201 -30.47 6.54 9.49
CA GLY A 201 -31.57 6.67 10.47
C GLY A 201 -31.81 8.12 10.91
N ASN A 202 -30.75 8.92 11.01
CA ASN A 202 -30.85 10.35 11.33
C ASN A 202 -31.39 11.21 10.17
N ARG A 203 -31.31 10.75 8.92
CA ARG A 203 -31.84 11.48 7.74
C ARG A 203 -33.35 11.37 7.57
N GLN A 204 -34.04 10.45 8.26
CA GLN A 204 -35.48 10.21 8.11
C GLN A 204 -36.38 10.95 9.11
N LYS A 205 -35.80 11.73 10.02
CA LYS A 205 -36.62 12.56 10.92
C LYS A 205 -36.60 14.03 10.41
N PRO A 206 -37.69 14.59 9.92
CA PRO A 206 -37.71 16.02 9.55
C PRO A 206 -37.56 16.83 10.85
N LEU A 207 -36.39 17.37 11.06
CA LEU A 207 -36.15 18.29 12.19
C LEU A 207 -36.64 19.66 11.81
N LYS A 208 -37.62 20.15 12.59
CA LYS A 208 -38.01 21.55 12.56
C LYS A 208 -36.79 22.42 12.87
N THR A 209 -36.55 23.37 12.00
CA THR A 209 -35.52 24.39 12.08
C THR A 209 -35.62 25.15 13.39
N ASP A 210 -34.59 25.03 14.22
CA ASP A 210 -34.09 26.09 15.08
C ASP A 210 -32.58 26.02 15.06
N GLY A 211 -31.94 27.18 14.86
CA GLY A 211 -30.53 27.27 14.51
C GLY A 211 -29.59 26.85 15.61
N ASP A 212 -29.05 25.67 15.44
CA ASP A 212 -27.80 25.28 16.09
C ASP A 212 -26.98 24.42 15.13
N LYS A 213 -25.67 24.72 15.03
CA LYS A 213 -24.70 24.05 14.19
C LYS A 213 -24.74 22.54 14.44
N ALA A 214 -25.32 21.78 13.53
CA ALA A 214 -25.20 20.32 13.52
C ALA A 214 -23.69 19.97 13.44
N SER A 215 -23.13 19.50 14.57
CA SER A 215 -21.78 18.96 14.63
C SER A 215 -21.74 17.69 13.76
N ALA A 216 -21.01 17.75 12.66
CA ALA A 216 -20.78 16.56 11.83
C ALA A 216 -20.13 15.47 12.68
N ALA A 217 -20.56 14.22 12.53
CA ALA A 217 -19.96 13.10 13.23
C ALA A 217 -18.49 12.96 12.80
N CYS A 218 -17.59 12.65 13.75
CA CYS A 218 -16.19 12.45 13.49
C CYS A 218 -15.98 11.23 12.58
N PRO A 219 -15.32 11.38 11.42
CA PRO A 219 -15.09 10.27 10.51
C PRO A 219 -14.30 9.11 11.14
N SER A 220 -13.26 9.43 11.91
CA SER A 220 -12.45 8.44 12.62
C SER A 220 -11.56 9.11 13.68
N PRO A 221 -11.30 8.44 14.82
CA PRO A 221 -10.25 8.84 15.76
C PRO A 221 -8.83 8.55 15.23
N ASN A 222 -8.67 7.60 14.31
CA ASN A 222 -7.41 7.29 13.63
C ASN A 222 -7.15 8.31 12.52
N PHE A 223 -5.94 8.88 12.49
CA PHE A 223 -5.62 9.98 11.59
C PHE A 223 -5.64 9.57 10.11
N SER A 224 -5.09 8.41 9.76
CA SER A 224 -5.04 7.96 8.37
C SER A 224 -6.45 7.76 7.80
N THR A 225 -7.34 7.10 8.55
CA THR A 225 -8.75 6.92 8.16
C THR A 225 -9.49 8.26 8.11
N PHE A 226 -9.21 9.17 9.06
CA PHE A 226 -9.75 10.53 9.02
C PHE A 226 -9.26 11.29 7.79
N LEU A 227 -7.95 11.26 7.49
CA LEU A 227 -7.35 11.95 6.35
C LEU A 227 -7.94 11.45 5.02
N SER A 228 -8.15 10.14 4.88
CA SER A 228 -8.84 9.56 3.72
C SER A 228 -10.24 10.14 3.57
N ALA A 229 -11.07 10.08 4.62
CA ALA A 229 -12.42 10.65 4.58
C ALA A 229 -12.43 12.17 4.35
N PHE A 230 -11.44 12.88 4.89
CA PHE A 230 -11.28 14.32 4.75
C PHE A 230 -10.90 14.71 3.32
N SER A 231 -9.94 14.02 2.70
CA SER A 231 -9.50 14.32 1.35
C SER A 231 -10.57 14.00 0.28
N GLU A 232 -11.37 12.95 0.47
CA GLU A 232 -12.36 12.52 -0.51
C GLU A 232 -13.66 13.32 -0.47
N ARG A 233 -14.01 13.97 0.66
CA ARG A 233 -15.33 14.58 0.82
C ARG A 233 -15.25 16.05 1.22
N ALA A 234 -15.59 16.96 0.31
CA ALA A 234 -15.63 18.41 0.58
C ALA A 234 -16.54 18.78 1.78
N ALA A 235 -17.59 18.01 2.05
CA ALA A 235 -18.45 18.21 3.23
C ALA A 235 -17.72 17.92 4.53
N VAL A 236 -16.85 16.88 4.56
CA VAL A 236 -15.99 16.56 5.71
C VAL A 236 -14.94 17.66 5.90
N GLN A 237 -14.31 18.13 4.83
CA GLN A 237 -13.39 19.26 4.90
C GLN A 237 -14.05 20.48 5.54
N LYS A 238 -15.26 20.85 5.08
CA LYS A 238 -16.02 21.98 5.65
C LYS A 238 -16.32 21.82 7.15
N ALA A 239 -16.59 20.60 7.60
CA ALA A 239 -16.95 20.31 8.98
C ALA A 239 -15.73 20.29 9.92
N PHE A 240 -14.57 19.86 9.40
CA PHE A 240 -13.38 19.62 10.21
C PHE A 240 -12.18 20.51 9.88
N VAL A 241 -12.42 21.62 9.18
CA VAL A 241 -11.46 22.73 9.09
C VAL A 241 -11.68 23.67 10.27
N GLN A 242 -10.60 24.01 10.96
CA GLN A 242 -10.63 25.03 11.99
C GLN A 242 -10.83 26.41 11.37
N GLN A 243 -11.69 27.22 11.97
CA GLN A 243 -11.89 28.60 11.53
C GLN A 243 -11.55 29.57 12.67
N PRO A 244 -10.68 30.55 12.38
CA PRO A 244 -9.95 30.77 11.13
C PRO A 244 -8.92 29.69 10.84
N LEU A 245 -8.80 29.29 9.57
CA LEU A 245 -7.71 28.43 9.09
C LEU A 245 -6.45 29.27 8.92
N LYS A 246 -5.36 28.86 9.53
CA LYS A 246 -4.05 29.48 9.31
C LYS A 246 -3.51 29.07 7.95
N MET A 247 -3.03 30.05 7.18
CA MET A 247 -2.42 29.84 5.89
C MET A 247 -1.05 30.50 5.86
N VAL A 248 -0.02 29.74 5.49
CA VAL A 248 1.34 30.24 5.27
C VAL A 248 1.67 29.97 3.82
N THR A 249 1.97 31.02 3.06
CA THR A 249 2.28 30.92 1.62
C THR A 249 3.66 31.47 1.38
N THR A 250 4.46 30.74 0.60
CA THR A 250 5.72 31.23 0.11
C THR A 250 5.47 32.23 -1.03
N VAL A 251 6.03 33.41 -0.93
CA VAL A 251 5.93 34.45 -1.97
C VAL A 251 7.32 34.84 -2.45
N ALA A 252 7.43 35.17 -3.73
CA ALA A 252 8.68 35.63 -4.28
C ALA A 252 9.12 36.93 -3.58
N GLY A 253 10.33 36.96 -3.04
CA GLY A 253 10.99 38.09 -2.40
C GLY A 253 12.34 38.36 -3.04
N ASP A 254 12.98 39.50 -2.72
CA ASP A 254 14.33 39.84 -3.15
C ASP A 254 15.14 40.18 -1.90
N PRO A 255 16.25 39.45 -1.56
CA PRO A 255 16.91 38.42 -2.40
C PRO A 255 16.38 36.99 -2.23
N GLU A 256 15.53 36.71 -1.25
CA GLU A 256 15.06 35.35 -0.95
C GLU A 256 13.53 35.32 -0.83
N PRO A 257 12.89 34.15 -1.10
CA PRO A 257 11.46 33.97 -0.90
C PRO A 257 11.05 34.22 0.55
N GLU A 258 9.90 34.86 0.77
CA GLU A 258 9.36 35.18 2.09
C GLU A 258 8.10 34.36 2.39
N MET A 259 7.89 34.02 3.68
CA MET A 259 6.69 33.35 4.17
C MET A 259 5.65 34.36 4.63
N GLN A 260 4.54 34.48 3.90
CA GLN A 260 3.42 35.31 4.24
C GLN A 260 2.36 34.52 5.02
N LYS A 261 1.99 35.00 6.21
CA LYS A 261 0.95 34.41 7.06
C LYS A 261 -0.37 35.12 6.86
N SER A 262 -1.43 34.34 6.72
CA SER A 262 -2.80 34.83 6.63
C SER A 262 -3.76 33.91 7.41
N SER A 263 -5.00 34.35 7.58
CA SER A 263 -6.05 33.57 8.23
C SER A 263 -7.32 33.65 7.39
N LEU A 264 -7.88 32.49 7.03
CA LEU A 264 -9.03 32.38 6.15
C LEU A 264 -10.27 31.93 6.94
N SER A 265 -11.43 32.58 6.68
CA SER A 265 -12.71 32.24 7.33
C SER A 265 -13.86 32.38 6.35
N GLY A 266 -14.94 31.63 6.60
CA GLY A 266 -16.19 31.75 5.85
C GLY A 266 -15.99 31.58 4.35
N ASP A 267 -16.44 32.58 3.57
CA ASP A 267 -16.40 32.55 2.09
C ASP A 267 -14.99 32.63 1.49
N GLN A 268 -13.98 32.96 2.29
CA GLN A 268 -12.56 32.94 1.86
C GLN A 268 -12.05 31.51 1.71
N LEU A 269 -12.63 30.55 2.43
CA LEU A 269 -12.29 29.14 2.32
C LEU A 269 -12.89 28.54 1.06
N LYS A 270 -12.05 28.08 0.15
CA LYS A 270 -12.47 27.36 -1.05
C LYS A 270 -12.31 25.87 -0.82
N PHE A 271 -13.32 25.10 -1.18
CA PHE A 271 -13.33 23.64 -1.03
C PHE A 271 -13.42 22.95 -2.40
N PRO A 272 -12.75 21.81 -2.57
CA PRO A 272 -11.94 21.11 -1.58
C PRO A 272 -10.58 21.79 -1.34
N ILE A 273 -10.08 21.78 -0.10
CA ILE A 273 -8.74 22.24 0.28
C ILE A 273 -7.69 21.19 -0.13
N ILE A 274 -7.99 19.91 0.11
CA ILE A 274 -7.23 18.77 -0.42
C ILE A 274 -8.05 18.18 -1.56
N PRO A 275 -7.47 18.04 -2.78
CA PRO A 275 -8.18 17.42 -3.89
C PRO A 275 -8.45 15.93 -3.61
N ASP A 276 -9.56 15.40 -4.14
CA ASP A 276 -9.91 13.99 -4.11
C ASP A 276 -8.91 13.12 -4.88
N ALA A 277 -8.95 11.78 -4.67
CA ALA A 277 -7.99 10.85 -5.26
C ALA A 277 -7.95 10.94 -6.79
N ALA A 278 -9.11 11.05 -7.45
CA ALA A 278 -9.19 11.16 -8.90
C ALA A 278 -8.50 12.42 -9.44
N LYS A 279 -8.67 13.55 -8.76
CA LYS A 279 -7.98 14.80 -9.12
C LYS A 279 -6.49 14.74 -8.83
N ARG A 280 -6.08 14.14 -7.70
CA ARG A 280 -4.68 13.94 -7.38
C ARG A 280 -4.00 13.10 -8.46
N GLU A 281 -4.60 11.98 -8.85
CA GLU A 281 -4.09 11.12 -9.92
C GLU A 281 -3.96 11.88 -11.26
N ALA A 282 -5.00 12.59 -11.66
CA ALA A 282 -5.00 13.37 -12.91
C ALA A 282 -3.92 14.46 -12.94
N GLN A 283 -3.52 14.98 -11.78
CA GLN A 283 -2.52 16.03 -11.63
C GLN A 283 -1.11 15.50 -11.29
N GLY A 284 -0.97 14.19 -11.09
CA GLY A 284 0.27 13.56 -10.66
C GLY A 284 0.67 13.92 -9.23
N LEU A 285 -0.32 14.17 -8.35
CA LEU A 285 -0.09 14.53 -6.95
C LEU A 285 -0.13 13.31 -6.05
N THR A 286 0.77 13.29 -5.06
CA THR A 286 0.80 12.28 -3.99
C THR A 286 0.44 12.92 -2.65
N LEU A 287 -0.42 12.24 -1.88
CA LEU A 287 -0.77 12.63 -0.51
C LEU A 287 -0.22 11.58 0.45
N THR A 288 0.64 12.00 1.37
CA THR A 288 1.32 11.12 2.34
C THR A 288 1.23 11.68 3.75
N ILE A 289 1.26 10.82 4.77
CA ILE A 289 1.42 11.21 6.17
C ILE A 289 2.92 11.35 6.43
N LYS A 290 3.34 12.56 6.84
CA LYS A 290 4.73 12.87 7.19
C LYS A 290 5.01 12.54 8.66
N GLU A 291 4.06 12.86 9.53
CA GLU A 291 4.20 12.76 10.97
C GLU A 291 2.84 12.55 11.62
N GLU A 292 2.79 11.68 12.62
CA GLU A 292 1.66 11.53 13.52
C GLU A 292 2.22 11.32 14.94
N GLN A 293 2.03 12.30 15.81
CA GLN A 293 2.56 12.26 17.17
C GLN A 293 1.53 12.81 18.16
N GLY A 294 0.96 11.93 18.97
CA GLY A 294 0.01 12.29 20.02
C GLY A 294 -1.28 12.90 19.46
N ASP A 295 -1.46 14.20 19.67
CA ASP A 295 -2.60 14.99 19.21
C ASP A 295 -2.30 15.87 17.98
N HIS A 296 -1.16 15.70 17.36
CA HIS A 296 -0.75 16.40 16.14
C HIS A 296 -0.45 15.41 15.00
N ALA A 297 -0.81 15.80 13.79
CA ALA A 297 -0.46 15.05 12.59
C ALA A 297 -0.22 15.99 11.41
N VAL A 298 0.67 15.57 10.51
CA VAL A 298 1.08 16.33 9.33
C VAL A 298 0.95 15.46 8.09
N ALA A 299 0.19 15.95 7.11
CA ALA A 299 0.12 15.34 5.78
C ALA A 299 0.78 16.25 4.74
N ILE A 300 1.43 15.65 3.75
CA ILE A 300 2.05 16.34 2.61
C ILE A 300 1.33 15.97 1.33
N LEU A 301 0.94 16.99 0.58
CA LEU A 301 0.51 16.86 -0.82
C LEU A 301 1.62 17.44 -1.70
N GLN A 302 2.17 16.63 -2.58
CA GLN A 302 3.26 17.05 -3.45
C GLN A 302 3.15 16.49 -4.86
N LYS A 303 3.73 17.21 -5.81
CA LYS A 303 4.01 16.68 -7.15
C LYS A 303 5.47 16.29 -7.19
N PRO A 304 5.80 15.00 -7.41
CA PRO A 304 7.19 14.56 -7.50
C PRO A 304 7.99 15.39 -8.51
N ASP A 305 9.27 15.63 -8.20
CA ASP A 305 10.24 16.36 -9.03
C ASP A 305 9.85 17.81 -9.33
N THR A 306 9.03 18.42 -8.47
CA THR A 306 8.66 19.84 -8.58
C THR A 306 8.66 20.53 -7.20
N ASP A 307 8.59 21.84 -7.18
CA ASP A 307 8.40 22.68 -5.99
C ASP A 307 6.94 22.76 -5.50
N TYR A 308 6.02 22.05 -6.16
CA TYR A 308 4.63 21.97 -5.71
C TYR A 308 4.51 21.08 -4.46
N VAL A 309 4.56 21.71 -3.28
CA VAL A 309 4.51 21.06 -1.98
C VAL A 309 3.58 21.81 -1.04
N PHE A 310 2.59 21.11 -0.50
CA PHE A 310 1.70 21.60 0.55
C PHE A 310 1.83 20.75 1.79
N GLU A 311 1.93 21.36 2.95
CA GLU A 311 1.90 20.72 4.26
C GLU A 311 0.59 21.07 4.97
N TYR A 312 -0.17 20.06 5.39
CA TYR A 312 -1.43 20.18 6.10
C TYR A 312 -1.23 19.72 7.54
N ARG A 313 -1.42 20.62 8.49
CA ARG A 313 -1.26 20.34 9.91
C ARG A 313 -2.61 20.18 10.58
N PHE A 314 -2.76 19.06 11.25
CA PHE A 314 -3.97 18.67 11.95
C PHE A 314 -3.72 18.60 13.44
N VAL A 315 -4.76 18.95 14.22
CA VAL A 315 -4.79 18.81 15.67
C VAL A 315 -5.95 17.92 16.07
N ARG A 316 -5.72 17.05 17.04
CA ARG A 316 -6.72 16.15 17.59
C ARG A 316 -7.40 16.78 18.80
N GLY A 317 -8.72 16.90 18.73
CA GLY A 317 -9.60 17.17 19.85
C GLY A 317 -10.57 15.99 20.02
N PRO A 318 -11.88 16.23 20.12
CA PRO A 318 -12.88 15.17 19.99
C PRO A 318 -12.82 14.47 18.62
N CYS A 319 -12.32 15.17 17.61
CA CYS A 319 -11.97 14.67 16.28
C CYS A 319 -10.77 15.45 15.76
N TRP A 320 -10.10 14.92 14.74
CA TRP A 320 -9.06 15.63 14.01
C TRP A 320 -9.62 16.86 13.30
N ARG A 321 -8.85 17.94 13.26
CA ARG A 321 -9.20 19.17 12.56
C ARG A 321 -7.98 19.75 11.88
N LEU A 322 -8.15 20.21 10.63
CA LEU A 322 -7.13 20.97 9.92
C LEU A 322 -7.02 22.36 10.53
N GLU A 323 -5.85 22.73 11.08
CA GLU A 323 -5.61 24.02 11.71
C GLU A 323 -4.72 24.96 10.89
N GLU A 324 -3.82 24.40 10.07
CA GLU A 324 -2.85 25.18 9.31
C GLU A 324 -2.53 24.51 7.96
N VAL A 325 -2.35 25.32 6.95
CA VAL A 325 -1.85 24.88 5.63
C VAL A 325 -0.61 25.71 5.31
N MET A 326 0.46 25.03 4.94
CA MET A 326 1.70 25.67 4.46
C MET A 326 1.86 25.35 2.96
N ASP A 327 1.87 26.39 2.16
CA ASP A 327 2.10 26.33 0.72
C ASP A 327 3.54 26.75 0.44
N TYR A 328 4.37 25.79 0.05
CA TYR A 328 5.77 25.97 -0.29
C TYR A 328 5.99 26.15 -1.81
N SER A 329 4.92 26.09 -2.61
CA SER A 329 5.03 26.29 -4.07
C SER A 329 5.36 27.75 -4.38
N LEU A 330 6.25 27.95 -5.38
CA LEU A 330 6.65 29.26 -5.89
C LEU A 330 6.05 29.50 -7.26
#